data_f9d699f38f7bba4d0853b63123312a77
#
_entry.id   f9d699f38f7bba4d0853b63123312a77
#
_cell.length_a   1.000
_cell.length_b   1.000
_cell.length_c   1.000
_cell.angle_alpha   90.00
_cell.angle_beta   90.00
_cell.angle_gamma   90.00
#
_symmetry.space_group_name_H-M   'P 1'
#
loop_
_entity.id
_entity.type
_entity.pdbx_description
1 polymer ?
#
loop_
_entity_poly.entity_id
_entity_poly.type
_entity_poly.pdbx_seq_one_letter_code
_entity_poly.pdbx_strand_id
1 'polypeptide(L)'
;MFLTDNLCYLDMHRTGSTLLVQLLNKYISNGKVIGVHIRADQDIYKSKRFFLGSIRNPWEWYVSAWSFGCVKRGGLYQRLVSKKIHFNNLGFKTQPFIAPYIFLQQFWRPLNLWKNLYSNPKSIENFRIWLKLLLGGSRIHDIGEGFNFSSINKFAGLMTYRYLVFYSSDIKNLYNNSITSHEKLKEFDKIYNVLNYTIRNESLEENFF
;
A
#
# COMPACT_ATOMS: atom_id res chain seq x y z
N MET A 1 11.38 -4.35 -4.78
CA MET A 1 11.63 -3.98 -6.19
C MET A 1 12.74 -4.87 -6.75
N PHE A 2 12.51 -5.47 -7.91
CA PHE A 2 13.54 -6.20 -8.67
C PHE A 2 13.86 -5.40 -9.95
N LEU A 3 15.13 -5.26 -10.30
CA LEU A 3 15.59 -4.37 -11.34
C LEU A 3 16.62 -5.04 -12.23
N THR A 4 16.46 -4.87 -13.56
CA THR A 4 17.47 -5.14 -14.60
C THR A 4 17.65 -3.89 -15.45
N ASP A 5 18.47 -3.97 -16.48
CA ASP A 5 18.61 -2.87 -17.45
C ASP A 5 17.32 -2.60 -18.22
N ASN A 6 16.50 -3.63 -18.48
CA ASN A 6 15.30 -3.56 -19.31
C ASN A 6 13.99 -3.78 -18.57
N LEU A 7 14.01 -4.27 -17.31
CA LEU A 7 12.83 -4.61 -16.53
C LEU A 7 12.89 -3.97 -15.15
N CYS A 8 11.76 -3.45 -14.71
CA CYS A 8 11.53 -3.02 -13.32
C CYS A 8 10.25 -3.68 -12.80
N TYR A 9 10.39 -4.60 -11.84
CA TYR A 9 9.24 -5.13 -11.11
C TYR A 9 9.01 -4.35 -9.82
N LEU A 10 7.84 -3.74 -9.73
CA LEU A 10 7.39 -2.97 -8.56
C LEU A 10 6.56 -3.87 -7.65
N ASP A 11 7.09 -4.22 -6.49
CA ASP A 11 6.51 -5.18 -5.56
C ASP A 11 5.55 -4.51 -4.55
N MET A 12 4.26 -4.52 -4.84
CA MET A 12 3.24 -4.05 -3.90
C MET A 12 3.01 -5.10 -2.79
N HIS A 13 2.65 -4.62 -1.61
CA HIS A 13 2.37 -5.48 -0.45
C HIS A 13 1.19 -6.43 -0.69
N ARG A 14 1.33 -7.68 -0.31
CA ARG A 14 0.26 -8.71 -0.28
C ARG A 14 -0.34 -9.08 -1.64
N THR A 15 0.42 -8.93 -2.70
CA THR A 15 0.03 -9.28 -4.08
C THR A 15 0.82 -10.46 -4.65
N GLY A 16 1.33 -11.37 -3.81
CA GLY A 16 2.18 -12.48 -4.26
C GLY A 16 3.62 -12.08 -4.59
N SER A 17 4.00 -10.85 -4.29
CA SER A 17 5.27 -10.25 -4.70
C SER A 17 6.50 -11.02 -4.24
N THR A 18 6.46 -11.68 -3.09
CA THR A 18 7.60 -12.49 -2.60
C THR A 18 7.92 -13.64 -3.53
N LEU A 19 6.90 -14.39 -3.97
CA LEU A 19 7.07 -15.47 -4.95
C LEU A 19 7.59 -14.92 -6.28
N LEU A 20 6.99 -13.85 -6.78
CA LEU A 20 7.40 -13.22 -8.04
C LEU A 20 8.86 -12.75 -7.99
N VAL A 21 9.30 -12.11 -6.92
CA VAL A 21 10.71 -11.71 -6.77
C VAL A 21 11.64 -12.93 -6.76
N GLN A 22 11.25 -14.02 -6.11
CA GLN A 22 12.03 -15.27 -6.11
C GLN A 22 12.13 -15.88 -7.52
N LEU A 23 11.02 -15.92 -8.25
CA LEU A 23 10.99 -16.42 -9.63
C LEU A 23 11.85 -15.54 -10.57
N LEU A 24 11.67 -14.22 -10.50
CA LEU A 24 12.46 -13.28 -11.31
C LEU A 24 13.95 -13.42 -11.00
N ASN A 25 14.32 -13.51 -9.72
CA ASN A 25 15.73 -13.69 -9.32
C ASN A 25 16.31 -15.03 -9.72
N LYS A 26 15.47 -16.08 -9.82
CA LYS A 26 15.90 -17.42 -10.25
C LYS A 26 16.12 -17.49 -11.78
N TYR A 27 15.24 -16.84 -12.56
CA TYR A 27 15.22 -17.02 -14.02
C TYR A 27 15.84 -15.87 -14.80
N ILE A 28 16.10 -14.72 -14.18
CA ILE A 28 16.71 -13.56 -14.83
C ILE A 28 18.10 -13.31 -14.20
N SER A 29 19.14 -13.69 -14.95
CA SER A 29 20.53 -13.70 -14.47
C SER A 29 21.11 -12.33 -14.11
N ASN A 30 20.67 -11.26 -14.78
CA ASN A 30 21.23 -9.90 -14.59
C ASN A 30 20.36 -9.01 -13.68
N GLY A 31 19.49 -9.61 -12.88
CA GLY A 31 18.58 -8.87 -12.01
C GLY A 31 19.14 -8.65 -10.60
N LYS A 32 18.72 -7.56 -9.99
CA LYS A 32 19.06 -7.22 -8.60
C LYS A 32 17.81 -6.92 -7.81
N VAL A 33 17.71 -7.45 -6.59
CA VAL A 33 16.71 -7.05 -5.61
C VAL A 33 17.22 -5.80 -4.89
N ILE A 34 16.59 -4.66 -5.15
CA ILE A 34 17.01 -3.36 -4.56
C ILE A 34 16.45 -3.18 -3.16
N GLY A 35 15.28 -3.75 -2.90
CA GLY A 35 14.61 -3.70 -1.60
C GLY A 35 13.21 -4.29 -1.67
N VAL A 36 12.54 -4.38 -0.53
CA VAL A 36 11.20 -4.97 -0.42
C VAL A 36 10.17 -3.88 -0.21
N HIS A 37 9.16 -3.86 -1.08
CA HIS A 37 8.07 -2.90 -1.02
C HIS A 37 8.54 -1.44 -1.00
N ILE A 38 9.55 -1.13 -1.80
CA ILE A 38 10.03 0.22 -2.02
C ILE A 38 9.50 0.78 -3.34
N ARG A 39 9.27 2.07 -3.35
CA ARG A 39 8.94 2.82 -4.55
C ARG A 39 10.20 3.07 -5.37
N ALA A 40 10.12 3.03 -6.69
CA ALA A 40 11.21 3.44 -7.55
C ALA A 40 11.49 4.95 -7.42
N ASP A 41 12.71 5.35 -7.67
CA ASP A 41 13.07 6.77 -7.78
C ASP A 41 12.63 7.35 -9.14
N GLN A 42 12.78 8.66 -9.29
CA GLN A 42 12.31 9.36 -10.49
C GLN A 42 13.10 8.98 -11.73
N ASP A 43 14.37 8.63 -11.61
CA ASP A 43 15.22 8.27 -12.74
C ASP A 43 14.82 6.90 -13.28
N ILE A 44 14.47 5.97 -12.40
CA ILE A 44 13.90 4.68 -12.78
C ILE A 44 12.55 4.88 -13.49
N TYR A 45 11.64 5.70 -12.94
CA TYR A 45 10.34 5.96 -13.58
C TYR A 45 10.44 6.61 -14.97
N LYS A 46 11.44 7.43 -15.21
CA LYS A 46 11.70 8.06 -16.51
C LYS A 46 12.46 7.17 -17.49
N SER A 47 12.95 6.03 -17.04
CA SER A 47 13.69 5.11 -17.90
C SER A 47 12.77 4.39 -18.90
N LYS A 48 13.36 3.84 -19.96
CA LYS A 48 12.65 3.03 -20.98
C LYS A 48 12.44 1.57 -20.56
N ARG A 49 12.53 1.25 -19.26
CA ARG A 49 12.34 -0.11 -18.76
C ARG A 49 10.90 -0.56 -18.94
N PHE A 50 10.73 -1.85 -19.10
CA PHE A 50 9.42 -2.48 -18.97
C PHE A 50 9.03 -2.55 -17.51
N PHE A 51 7.91 -1.93 -17.14
CA PHE A 51 7.41 -1.91 -15.77
C PHE A 51 6.38 -3.01 -15.57
N LEU A 52 6.68 -3.89 -14.64
CA LEU A 52 5.85 -5.00 -14.21
C LEU A 52 5.34 -4.75 -12.80
N GLY A 53 4.05 -4.92 -12.59
CA GLY A 53 3.43 -4.87 -11.27
C GLY A 53 2.63 -6.11 -10.96
N SER A 54 2.23 -6.27 -9.71
CA SER A 54 1.30 -7.32 -9.30
C SER A 54 0.15 -6.73 -8.50
N ILE A 55 -1.06 -7.23 -8.76
CA ILE A 55 -2.28 -6.87 -8.05
C ILE A 55 -2.96 -8.11 -7.50
N ARG A 56 -3.94 -7.89 -6.65
CA ARG A 56 -4.79 -8.92 -6.06
C ARG A 56 -6.22 -8.43 -5.99
N ASN A 57 -7.18 -9.33 -5.99
CA ASN A 57 -8.57 -9.00 -5.69
C ASN A 57 -8.62 -8.17 -4.37
N PRO A 58 -9.29 -7.01 -4.35
CA PRO A 58 -9.29 -6.13 -3.18
C PRO A 58 -9.76 -6.80 -1.89
N TRP A 59 -10.78 -7.63 -1.95
CA TRP A 59 -11.30 -8.33 -0.77
C TRP A 59 -10.29 -9.33 -0.21
N GLU A 60 -9.66 -10.12 -1.07
CA GLU A 60 -8.61 -11.04 -0.68
C GLU A 60 -7.36 -10.32 -0.18
N TRP A 61 -7.07 -9.15 -0.74
CA TRP A 61 -5.98 -8.32 -0.25
C TRP A 61 -6.22 -7.89 1.21
N TYR A 62 -7.44 -7.44 1.55
CA TYR A 62 -7.78 -7.07 2.92
C TYR A 62 -7.75 -8.27 3.87
N VAL A 63 -8.29 -9.41 3.46
CA VAL A 63 -8.20 -10.66 4.24
C VAL A 63 -6.75 -11.03 4.49
N SER A 64 -5.91 -11.00 3.46
CA SER A 64 -4.48 -11.29 3.57
C SER A 64 -3.74 -10.30 4.47
N ALA A 65 -4.05 -9.01 4.38
CA ALA A 65 -3.43 -7.97 5.21
C ALA A 65 -3.81 -8.15 6.69
N TRP A 66 -5.07 -8.46 6.98
CA TRP A 66 -5.54 -8.73 8.33
C TRP A 66 -4.95 -10.01 8.90
N SER A 67 -5.03 -11.14 8.17
CA SER A 67 -4.47 -12.43 8.62
C SER A 67 -2.98 -12.34 8.93
N PHE A 68 -2.24 -11.57 8.13
CA PHE A 68 -0.82 -11.32 8.38
C PHE A 68 -0.59 -10.49 9.64
N GLY A 69 -1.51 -9.58 9.96
CA GLY A 69 -1.52 -8.85 11.23
C GLY A 69 -1.80 -9.75 12.43
N CYS A 70 -2.68 -10.75 12.29
CA CYS A 70 -2.99 -11.72 13.34
C CYS A 70 -1.77 -12.54 13.76
N VAL A 71 -0.82 -12.79 12.87
CA VAL A 71 0.48 -13.39 13.20
C VAL A 71 1.54 -12.34 13.60
N LYS A 72 1.10 -11.12 13.97
CA LYS A 72 1.92 -10.00 14.45
C LYS A 72 2.96 -9.51 13.42
N ARG A 73 2.66 -9.64 12.13
CA ARG A 73 3.55 -9.26 11.02
C ARG A 73 2.92 -8.18 10.15
N GLY A 74 3.78 -7.47 9.39
CA GLY A 74 3.39 -6.47 8.40
C GLY A 74 3.38 -5.04 8.92
N GLY A 75 3.70 -4.09 8.03
CA GLY A 75 3.81 -2.67 8.36
C GLY A 75 2.49 -2.05 8.83
N LEU A 76 1.35 -2.50 8.29
CA LEU A 76 0.04 -2.03 8.74
C LEU A 76 -0.24 -2.44 10.19
N TYR A 77 0.00 -3.72 10.54
CA TYR A 77 -0.11 -4.18 11.92
C TYR A 77 0.78 -3.36 12.85
N GLN A 78 2.07 -3.23 12.52
CA GLN A 78 3.02 -2.49 13.35
C GLN A 78 2.58 -1.05 13.60
N ARG A 79 2.03 -0.37 12.60
CA ARG A 79 1.52 0.99 12.77
C ARG A 79 0.30 1.07 13.68
N LEU A 80 -0.64 0.15 13.54
CA LEU A 80 -1.88 0.17 14.31
C LEU A 80 -1.68 -0.20 15.79
N VAL A 81 -0.72 -1.11 16.10
CA VAL A 81 -0.54 -1.63 17.47
C VAL A 81 0.67 -1.05 18.21
N SER A 82 1.55 -0.33 17.53
CA SER A 82 2.77 0.25 18.13
C SER A 82 2.48 1.60 18.76
N LYS A 83 3.13 1.87 19.90
CA LYS A 83 3.16 3.21 20.49
C LYS A 83 4.05 4.19 19.73
N LYS A 84 4.89 3.70 18.80
CA LYS A 84 5.79 4.55 18.02
C LYS A 84 4.98 5.46 17.08
N ILE A 85 5.27 6.75 17.14
CA ILE A 85 4.74 7.75 16.23
C ILE A 85 5.76 7.91 15.10
N HIS A 86 5.32 7.68 13.87
CA HIS A 86 6.17 7.85 12.70
C HIS A 86 6.03 9.29 12.18
N PHE A 87 6.94 10.17 12.57
CA PHE A 87 6.91 11.59 12.21
C PHE A 87 6.82 11.84 10.70
N ASN A 88 7.47 11.02 9.89
CA ASN A 88 7.39 11.11 8.43
C ASN A 88 5.94 10.92 7.89
N ASN A 89 5.07 10.28 8.65
CA ASN A 89 3.67 10.02 8.28
C ASN A 89 2.71 11.08 8.81
N LEU A 90 3.20 12.11 9.49
CA LEU A 90 2.35 13.16 10.09
C LEU A 90 2.03 14.29 9.12
N GLY A 91 2.65 14.32 7.94
CA GLY A 91 2.37 15.33 6.92
C GLY A 91 2.87 16.75 7.23
N PHE A 92 3.83 16.92 8.14
CA PHE A 92 4.37 18.25 8.46
C PHE A 92 4.90 19.02 7.24
N LYS A 93 5.42 18.31 6.24
CA LYS A 93 5.90 18.91 4.99
C LYS A 93 4.81 19.24 4.00
N THR A 94 3.69 18.51 4.02
CA THR A 94 2.62 18.59 3.03
C THR A 94 1.38 19.33 3.56
N GLN A 95 1.10 19.21 4.85
CA GLN A 95 -0.06 19.81 5.51
C GLN A 95 0.30 20.27 6.94
N PRO A 96 1.10 21.32 7.10
CA PRO A 96 1.65 21.73 8.40
C PRO A 96 0.57 22.10 9.42
N PHE A 97 -0.57 22.64 8.99
CA PHE A 97 -1.66 23.04 9.89
C PHE A 97 -2.46 21.85 10.46
N ILE A 98 -2.52 20.73 9.74
CA ILE A 98 -3.26 19.53 10.17
C ILE A 98 -2.35 18.55 10.92
N ALA A 99 -1.05 18.59 10.66
CA ALA A 99 -0.07 17.69 11.23
C ALA A 99 -0.07 17.65 12.78
N PRO A 100 -0.18 18.78 13.51
CA PRO A 100 -0.28 18.77 14.97
C PRO A 100 -1.52 18.01 15.48
N TYR A 101 -2.67 18.21 14.83
CA TYR A 101 -3.91 17.50 15.17
C TYR A 101 -3.78 15.99 14.96
N ILE A 102 -3.18 15.55 13.88
CA ILE A 102 -2.95 14.13 13.62
C ILE A 102 -1.93 13.55 14.58
N PHE A 103 -0.91 14.32 14.96
CA PHE A 103 0.02 13.92 16.01
C PHE A 103 -0.72 13.61 17.32
N LEU A 104 -1.59 14.50 17.75
CA LEU A 104 -2.41 14.28 18.94
C LEU A 104 -3.32 13.07 18.81
N GLN A 105 -3.97 12.87 17.65
CA GLN A 105 -4.80 11.69 17.41
C GLN A 105 -4.00 10.39 17.44
N GLN A 106 -2.78 10.37 16.92
CA GLN A 106 -1.91 9.21 17.01
C GLN A 106 -1.48 8.90 18.44
N PHE A 107 -1.35 9.91 19.28
CA PHE A 107 -1.04 9.72 20.69
C PHE A 107 -2.20 9.01 21.44
N TRP A 108 -3.44 9.34 21.12
CA TRP A 108 -4.63 8.70 21.69
C TRP A 108 -5.17 7.52 20.90
N ARG A 109 -4.35 6.95 20.02
CA ARG A 109 -4.74 5.77 19.26
C ARG A 109 -5.10 4.61 20.19
N PRO A 110 -6.25 3.93 19.97
CA PRO A 110 -6.72 2.85 20.84
C PRO A 110 -5.98 1.54 20.55
N LEU A 111 -4.74 1.43 21.02
CA LEU A 111 -3.86 0.29 20.74
C LEU A 111 -4.47 -1.05 21.16
N ASN A 112 -5.20 -1.08 22.27
CA ASN A 112 -5.84 -2.31 22.76
C ASN A 112 -6.97 -2.76 21.83
N LEU A 113 -7.73 -1.82 21.26
CA LEU A 113 -8.75 -2.14 20.27
C LEU A 113 -8.10 -2.85 19.07
N TRP A 114 -7.05 -2.26 18.47
CA TRP A 114 -6.36 -2.86 17.34
C TRP A 114 -5.74 -4.20 17.67
N LYS A 115 -5.10 -4.36 18.84
CA LYS A 115 -4.54 -5.64 19.29
C LYS A 115 -5.61 -6.71 19.43
N ASN A 116 -6.77 -6.37 20.00
CA ASN A 116 -7.89 -7.30 20.16
C ASN A 116 -8.46 -7.75 18.82
N LEU A 117 -8.58 -6.83 17.86
CA LEU A 117 -9.04 -7.17 16.51
C LEU A 117 -8.11 -8.14 15.77
N TYR A 118 -6.82 -8.14 16.10
CA TYR A 118 -5.83 -9.08 15.55
C TYR A 118 -5.62 -10.35 16.40
N SER A 119 -6.36 -10.54 17.48
CA SER A 119 -6.11 -11.65 18.43
C SER A 119 -6.49 -13.02 17.89
N ASN A 120 -7.48 -13.11 17.00
CA ASN A 120 -8.00 -14.38 16.50
C ASN A 120 -8.17 -14.36 14.98
N PRO A 121 -7.32 -15.06 14.21
CA PRO A 121 -7.38 -15.09 12.75
C PRO A 121 -8.61 -15.80 12.18
N LYS A 122 -9.38 -16.51 13.01
CA LYS A 122 -10.61 -17.19 12.61
C LYS A 122 -11.88 -16.38 12.92
N SER A 123 -11.76 -15.23 13.59
CA SER A 123 -12.89 -14.39 13.96
C SER A 123 -13.36 -13.52 12.79
N ILE A 124 -14.43 -13.92 12.15
CA ILE A 124 -15.09 -13.15 11.08
C ILE A 124 -15.55 -11.77 11.62
N GLU A 125 -16.02 -11.73 12.87
CA GLU A 125 -16.47 -10.49 13.49
C GLU A 125 -15.30 -9.50 13.69
N ASN A 126 -14.17 -9.95 14.22
CA ASN A 126 -12.98 -9.11 14.35
C ASN A 126 -12.52 -8.56 12.98
N PHE A 127 -12.56 -9.39 11.95
CA PHE A 127 -12.24 -8.96 10.59
C PHE A 127 -13.22 -7.88 10.09
N ARG A 128 -14.52 -8.08 10.28
CA ARG A 128 -15.55 -7.11 9.87
C ARG A 128 -15.40 -5.77 10.59
N ILE A 129 -15.18 -5.79 11.90
CA ILE A 129 -14.96 -4.58 12.69
C ILE A 129 -13.67 -3.89 12.23
N TRP A 130 -12.57 -4.64 12.08
CA TRP A 130 -11.31 -4.14 11.57
C TRP A 130 -11.47 -3.45 10.20
N LEU A 131 -12.15 -4.11 9.27
CA LEU A 131 -12.41 -3.58 7.93
C LEU A 131 -13.27 -2.31 7.98
N LYS A 132 -14.32 -2.29 8.80
CA LYS A 132 -15.19 -1.14 9.01
C LYS A 132 -14.40 0.07 9.55
N LEU A 133 -13.53 -0.13 10.52
CA LEU A 133 -12.69 0.93 11.07
C LEU A 133 -11.68 1.46 10.05
N LEU A 134 -11.16 0.57 9.20
CA LEU A 134 -10.18 0.90 8.18
C LEU A 134 -10.80 1.69 7.01
N LEU A 135 -12.01 1.33 6.57
CA LEU A 135 -12.69 1.91 5.42
C LEU A 135 -13.73 2.98 5.80
N GLY A 136 -14.26 2.94 7.01
CA GLY A 136 -15.34 3.82 7.45
C GLY A 136 -14.89 5.22 7.90
N GLY A 137 -13.64 5.58 7.72
CA GLY A 137 -13.13 6.93 7.99
C GLY A 137 -12.92 7.27 9.48
N SER A 138 -13.59 6.60 10.41
CA SER A 138 -13.53 6.94 11.85
C SER A 138 -12.15 6.74 12.48
N ARG A 139 -11.31 5.87 11.93
CA ARG A 139 -9.96 5.56 12.40
C ARG A 139 -8.88 5.69 11.32
N ILE A 140 -9.16 6.47 10.30
CA ILE A 140 -8.26 6.64 9.16
C ILE A 140 -6.90 7.23 9.59
N HIS A 141 -6.89 8.07 10.62
CA HIS A 141 -5.67 8.68 11.14
C HIS A 141 -4.74 7.67 11.83
N ASP A 142 -5.28 6.52 12.28
CA ASP A 142 -4.49 5.45 12.86
C ASP A 142 -3.63 4.72 11.83
N ILE A 143 -4.05 4.74 10.54
CA ILE A 143 -3.37 4.02 9.45
C ILE A 143 -2.04 4.69 9.08
N GLY A 144 -2.00 6.02 9.02
CA GLY A 144 -0.84 6.76 8.54
C GLY A 144 -0.56 6.55 7.05
N GLU A 145 0.70 6.42 6.66
CA GLU A 145 1.19 6.19 5.28
C GLU A 145 0.90 7.32 4.29
N GLY A 146 0.38 8.47 4.74
CA GLY A 146 -0.12 9.52 3.85
C GLY A 146 -1.58 9.28 3.37
N PHE A 147 -2.12 8.07 3.55
CA PHE A 147 -3.51 7.77 3.22
C PHE A 147 -4.50 8.67 3.95
N ASN A 148 -4.25 8.91 5.22
CA ASN A 148 -5.04 9.79 6.07
C ASN A 148 -5.08 11.27 5.63
N PHE A 149 -4.12 11.70 4.82
CA PHE A 149 -4.05 13.07 4.28
C PHE A 149 -4.55 13.18 2.85
N SER A 150 -4.56 12.07 2.12
CA SER A 150 -4.99 12.06 0.74
C SER A 150 -6.50 12.20 0.65
N SER A 151 -6.98 13.04 -0.26
CA SER A 151 -8.41 13.15 -0.59
C SER A 151 -9.04 11.82 -1.02
N ILE A 152 -8.22 10.89 -1.50
CA ILE A 152 -8.62 9.55 -1.95
C ILE A 152 -9.31 8.76 -0.83
N ASN A 153 -8.93 8.96 0.43
CA ASN A 153 -9.52 8.26 1.56
C ASN A 153 -11.03 8.46 1.73
N LYS A 154 -11.59 9.51 1.10
CA LYS A 154 -13.01 9.84 1.16
C LYS A 154 -13.87 8.94 0.26
N PHE A 155 -13.27 8.31 -0.75
CA PHE A 155 -14.02 7.55 -1.75
C PHE A 155 -13.33 6.27 -2.24
N ALA A 156 -12.06 6.05 -1.89
CA ALA A 156 -11.35 4.82 -2.23
C ALA A 156 -10.59 4.24 -1.02
N GLY A 157 -10.37 2.94 -1.04
CA GLY A 157 -9.75 2.20 0.06
C GLY A 157 -8.22 2.28 0.07
N LEU A 158 -7.64 1.78 1.17
CA LEU A 158 -6.18 1.74 1.38
C LEU A 158 -5.44 0.97 0.29
N MET A 159 -6.04 -0.10 -0.26
CA MET A 159 -5.41 -0.86 -1.33
C MET A 159 -5.25 0.00 -2.60
N THR A 160 -6.29 0.70 -3.01
CA THR A 160 -6.25 1.62 -4.16
C THR A 160 -5.21 2.72 -3.96
N TYR A 161 -5.17 3.31 -2.77
CA TYR A 161 -4.15 4.29 -2.44
C TYR A 161 -2.73 3.71 -2.58
N ARG A 162 -2.47 2.52 -2.04
CA ARG A 162 -1.16 1.86 -2.19
C ARG A 162 -0.81 1.53 -3.63
N TYR A 163 -1.79 1.06 -4.41
CA TYR A 163 -1.62 0.85 -5.84
C TYR A 163 -1.09 2.12 -6.52
N LEU A 164 -1.73 3.25 -6.31
CA LEU A 164 -1.31 4.53 -6.87
C LEU A 164 0.07 4.96 -6.36
N VAL A 165 0.37 4.77 -5.08
CA VAL A 165 1.69 5.10 -4.51
C VAL A 165 2.80 4.30 -5.17
N PHE A 166 2.59 3.01 -5.45
CA PHE A 166 3.64 2.14 -6.01
C PHE A 166 3.76 2.28 -7.52
N TYR A 167 2.66 2.48 -8.22
CA TYR A 167 2.61 2.34 -9.68
C TYR A 167 2.46 3.68 -10.42
N SER A 168 2.46 4.79 -9.71
CA SER A 168 2.42 6.12 -10.32
C SER A 168 3.80 6.79 -10.33
N SER A 169 4.15 7.41 -11.45
CA SER A 169 5.36 8.24 -11.58
C SER A 169 5.30 9.53 -10.76
N ASP A 170 4.10 10.07 -10.51
CA ASP A 170 3.91 11.33 -9.79
C ASP A 170 3.15 11.16 -8.47
N ILE A 171 3.89 10.96 -7.39
CA ILE A 171 3.31 10.88 -6.04
C ILE A 171 2.96 12.28 -5.47
N LYS A 172 3.57 13.36 -5.98
CA LYS A 172 3.30 14.70 -5.43
C LYS A 172 1.86 15.11 -5.70
N ASN A 173 1.37 14.87 -6.91
CA ASN A 173 -0.02 15.14 -7.27
C ASN A 173 -1.02 14.25 -6.52
N LEU A 174 -0.62 13.05 -6.09
CA LEU A 174 -1.43 12.20 -5.23
C LEU A 174 -1.75 12.85 -3.87
N TYR A 175 -0.85 13.68 -3.34
CA TYR A 175 -1.00 14.37 -2.06
C TYR A 175 -1.63 15.78 -2.18
N ASN A 176 -1.72 16.34 -3.37
CA ASN A 176 -2.20 17.72 -3.58
C ASN A 176 -3.72 17.90 -3.47
N ASN A 177 -4.46 16.90 -2.96
CA ASN A 177 -5.92 16.93 -2.82
C ASN A 177 -6.70 17.25 -4.12
N SER A 178 -6.06 17.15 -5.28
CA SER A 178 -6.68 17.38 -6.59
C SER A 178 -7.58 16.22 -7.02
N ILE A 179 -7.33 15.03 -6.48
CA ILE A 179 -8.09 13.81 -6.79
C ILE A 179 -9.29 13.74 -5.84
N THR A 180 -10.42 14.27 -6.26
CA THR A 180 -11.62 14.43 -5.41
C THR A 180 -12.79 13.53 -5.81
N SER A 181 -12.64 12.75 -6.89
CA SER A 181 -13.65 11.80 -7.35
C SER A 181 -13.04 10.58 -8.02
N HIS A 182 -13.87 9.56 -8.28
CA HIS A 182 -13.46 8.36 -9.01
C HIS A 182 -13.02 8.66 -10.45
N GLU A 183 -13.65 9.63 -11.11
CA GLU A 183 -13.29 10.04 -12.47
C GLU A 183 -11.89 10.66 -12.49
N LYS A 184 -11.62 11.59 -11.59
CA LYS A 184 -10.29 12.19 -11.45
C LYS A 184 -9.23 11.17 -11.06
N LEU A 185 -9.59 10.16 -10.27
CA LEU A 185 -8.67 9.07 -9.93
C LEU A 185 -8.34 8.22 -11.16
N LYS A 186 -9.32 7.89 -11.99
CA LYS A 186 -9.10 7.18 -13.26
C LYS A 186 -8.23 7.99 -14.22
N GLU A 187 -8.49 9.29 -14.32
CA GLU A 187 -7.68 10.20 -15.13
C GLU A 187 -6.24 10.27 -14.63
N PHE A 188 -6.03 10.40 -13.33
CA PHE A 188 -4.72 10.37 -12.70
C PHE A 188 -3.98 9.07 -13.00
N ASP A 189 -4.64 7.92 -12.81
CA ASP A 189 -4.04 6.62 -13.10
C ASP A 189 -3.68 6.49 -14.58
N LYS A 190 -4.56 6.92 -15.48
CA LYS A 190 -4.28 6.91 -16.93
C LYS A 190 -3.05 7.73 -17.33
N ILE A 191 -2.82 8.86 -16.67
CA ILE A 191 -1.72 9.79 -16.99
C ILE A 191 -0.41 9.33 -16.37
N TYR A 192 -0.43 8.86 -15.12
CA TYR A 192 0.77 8.66 -14.31
C TYR A 192 1.12 7.22 -14.04
N ASN A 193 0.27 6.24 -14.39
CA ASN A 193 0.56 4.83 -14.24
C ASN A 193 1.73 4.42 -15.15
N VAL A 194 2.71 3.77 -14.56
CA VAL A 194 3.92 3.36 -15.27
C VAL A 194 3.89 1.91 -15.75
N LEU A 195 2.90 1.12 -15.33
CA LEU A 195 2.87 -0.30 -15.61
C LEU A 195 2.63 -0.60 -17.09
N ASN A 196 3.51 -1.36 -17.69
CA ASN A 196 3.31 -1.97 -19.00
C ASN A 196 2.48 -3.26 -18.89
N TYR A 197 2.63 -3.98 -17.77
CA TYR A 197 1.88 -5.21 -17.52
C TYR A 197 1.61 -5.42 -16.04
N THR A 198 0.48 -6.05 -15.75
CA THR A 198 0.04 -6.34 -14.39
C THR A 198 -0.28 -7.82 -14.22
N ILE A 199 0.42 -8.48 -13.31
CA ILE A 199 0.16 -9.86 -12.94
C ILE A 199 -0.94 -9.89 -11.86
N ARG A 200 -1.97 -10.69 -12.08
CA ARG A 200 -3.00 -10.96 -11.07
C ARG A 200 -2.55 -12.10 -10.17
N ASN A 201 -2.60 -11.91 -8.87
CA ASN A 201 -2.19 -12.94 -7.90
C ASN A 201 -3.03 -14.22 -8.02
N GLU A 202 -4.31 -14.09 -8.37
CA GLU A 202 -5.23 -15.21 -8.55
C GLU A 202 -4.83 -16.12 -9.73
N SER A 203 -4.13 -15.58 -10.71
CA SER A 203 -3.66 -16.33 -11.89
C SER A 203 -2.25 -16.88 -11.74
N LEU A 204 -1.58 -16.71 -10.59
CA LEU A 204 -0.20 -17.18 -10.41
C LEU A 204 -0.11 -18.71 -10.43
N GLU A 205 -1.11 -19.40 -9.88
CA GLU A 205 -1.14 -20.86 -9.89
C GLU A 205 -1.46 -21.42 -11.28
N GLU A 206 -2.32 -20.76 -12.05
CA GLU A 206 -2.71 -21.18 -13.39
C GLU A 206 -1.59 -20.97 -14.44
N ASN A 207 -0.69 -20.01 -14.22
CA ASN A 207 0.33 -19.65 -15.22
C ASN A 207 1.71 -20.23 -14.94
N PHE A 208 1.96 -20.84 -13.78
CA PHE A 208 3.31 -21.31 -13.39
C PHE A 208 3.37 -22.78 -12.95
N PHE A 209 2.27 -23.48 -12.88
CA PHE A 209 2.13 -24.89 -12.57
C PHE A 209 1.16 -25.58 -13.54
#